data_0f10fe5daf9ddc80712c3ce2753a469d
#
_entry.id   0f10fe5daf9ddc80712c3ce2753a469d
#
_cell.length_a   1.000
_cell.length_b   1.000
_cell.length_c   1.000
_cell.angle_alpha   90.00
_cell.angle_beta   90.00
_cell.angle_gamma   90.00
#
_symmetry.space_group_name_H-M   'P 1'
#
loop_
_entity.id
_entity.type
_entity.pdbx_description
1 polymer ?
#
loop_
_entity_poly.entity_id
_entity_poly.type
_entity_poly.pdbx_seq_one_letter_code
_entity_poly.pdbx_strand_id
1 'polypeptide(L)'
;MSCFFSHAGRTAIPALLSVALAAAACNKDGEITLPDSKPRITLDSETGVYAAKVGRAVTITPTVENEGEAAYSWTIDDEVVSTARVFEYVFNEEGRVYVTLRVENRAGYDEKEARIDVNRLAPPVISLIVPPTGLYVLTGREYTFAPEVQNGENARYEWYLDDSSVPVSTEKDYIFMRTQPGDCSLRLTVTNEDGTAEKTVAVHVVDVIPVRIAFIPSS
;
A
#
# COMPACT_ATOMS: atom_id res chain seq x y z
N MET A 1 21.33 3.51 60.95
CA MET A 1 21.53 2.23 60.27
C MET A 1 22.32 2.50 59.02
N SER A 2 23.55 1.99 58.95
CA SER A 2 24.58 2.37 58.01
C SER A 2 24.35 1.77 56.64
N CYS A 3 24.38 2.59 55.61
CA CYS A 3 24.50 2.12 54.22
C CYS A 3 25.94 1.73 53.95
N PHE A 4 26.17 0.44 53.63
CA PHE A 4 27.48 -0.07 53.23
C PHE A 4 27.71 0.26 51.75
N PHE A 5 28.78 1.06 51.46
CA PHE A 5 29.35 1.18 50.11
C PHE A 5 30.40 0.06 49.91
N SER A 6 30.13 -0.80 48.98
CA SER A 6 31.15 -1.75 48.44
C SER A 6 31.89 -1.08 47.29
N HIS A 7 33.19 -0.91 47.48
CA HIS A 7 34.12 -0.47 46.43
C HIS A 7 34.52 -1.66 45.55
N ALA A 8 34.22 -1.59 44.28
CA ALA A 8 34.87 -2.45 43.28
C ALA A 8 35.09 -1.65 41.97
N GLY A 9 36.37 -1.50 41.61
CA GLY A 9 36.87 -1.41 40.25
C GLY A 9 36.72 -0.06 39.50
N ARG A 10 37.85 0.68 39.44
CA ARG A 10 38.02 1.84 38.54
C ARG A 10 38.04 1.37 37.09
N THR A 11 37.00 1.73 36.36
CA THR A 11 37.07 1.86 34.89
C THR A 11 36.53 3.25 34.52
N ALA A 12 37.27 3.92 33.63
CA ALA A 12 37.02 5.30 33.22
C ALA A 12 35.64 5.46 32.59
N ILE A 13 34.77 6.29 33.21
CA ILE A 13 33.45 6.64 32.70
C ILE A 13 33.60 7.93 31.91
N PRO A 14 33.12 8.03 30.64
CA PRO A 14 33.17 9.25 29.87
C PRO A 14 32.30 10.35 30.49
N ALA A 15 32.71 11.60 30.37
CA ALA A 15 32.24 12.79 31.06
C ALA A 15 30.79 13.22 30.83
N LEU A 16 29.95 12.40 30.19
CA LEU A 16 28.52 12.70 29.94
C LEU A 16 27.55 12.13 30.97
N LEU A 17 28.03 11.36 31.95
CA LEU A 17 27.17 10.72 32.95
C LEU A 17 27.04 11.51 34.26
N SER A 18 27.77 12.62 34.41
CA SER A 18 27.84 13.36 35.69
C SER A 18 26.64 14.29 35.95
N VAL A 19 25.78 14.54 34.97
CA VAL A 19 24.60 15.43 35.14
C VAL A 19 23.36 14.64 35.62
N ALA A 20 23.28 13.35 35.35
CA ALA A 20 22.10 12.55 35.73
C ALA A 20 22.07 12.13 37.22
N LEU A 21 23.17 12.22 37.93
CA LEU A 21 23.25 11.74 39.31
C LEU A 21 22.69 12.74 40.36
N ALA A 22 22.48 14.01 39.99
CA ALA A 22 22.05 15.07 40.92
C ALA A 22 20.53 15.07 41.20
N ALA A 23 19.74 14.27 40.47
CA ALA A 23 18.28 14.26 40.57
C ALA A 23 17.67 12.93 41.03
N ALA A 24 18.47 12.03 41.61
CA ALA A 24 17.95 10.76 42.13
C ALA A 24 17.33 10.96 43.53
N ALA A 25 16.01 10.75 43.65
CA ALA A 25 15.33 10.70 44.91
C ALA A 25 15.31 9.24 45.42
N CYS A 26 15.76 9.00 46.68
CA CYS A 26 15.57 7.73 47.35
C CYS A 26 14.17 7.69 47.98
N ASN A 27 13.35 6.71 47.60
CA ASN A 27 12.12 6.42 48.36
C ASN A 27 12.37 5.39 49.48
N LYS A 28 11.30 5.14 50.26
CA LYS A 28 11.35 4.38 51.52
C LYS A 28 11.89 2.95 51.39
N ASP A 29 11.90 2.41 50.20
CA ASP A 29 12.30 1.01 49.91
C ASP A 29 13.72 0.93 49.29
N GLY A 30 14.45 2.06 49.21
CA GLY A 30 15.81 2.11 48.68
C GLY A 30 15.91 2.01 47.17
N GLU A 31 14.82 2.06 46.45
CA GLU A 31 14.79 2.10 45.01
C GLU A 31 15.05 3.51 44.47
N ILE A 32 16.03 3.66 43.63
CA ILE A 32 16.35 4.93 42.99
C ILE A 32 15.44 5.09 41.77
N THR A 33 14.41 5.91 41.92
CA THR A 33 13.57 6.28 40.78
C THR A 33 14.15 7.50 40.12
N LEU A 34 14.51 7.37 38.83
CA LEU A 34 14.85 8.52 38.01
C LEU A 34 13.58 9.36 37.78
N PRO A 35 13.70 10.70 37.77
CA PRO A 35 12.57 11.54 37.42
C PRO A 35 12.15 11.23 35.99
N ASP A 36 10.87 10.99 35.77
CA ASP A 36 10.32 10.79 34.44
C ASP A 36 10.49 12.06 33.63
N SER A 37 10.94 11.91 32.40
CA SER A 37 10.87 12.95 31.40
C SER A 37 9.57 12.76 30.59
N LYS A 38 8.98 13.84 30.14
CA LYS A 38 7.81 13.76 29.26
C LYS A 38 8.16 13.00 27.98
N PRO A 39 7.22 12.32 27.35
CA PRO A 39 7.44 11.66 26.09
C PRO A 39 7.93 12.60 24.99
N ARG A 40 8.61 12.07 23.99
CA ARG A 40 8.95 12.78 22.76
C ARG A 40 8.62 11.89 21.57
N ILE A 41 7.69 12.33 20.75
CA ILE A 41 7.18 11.59 19.60
C ILE A 41 7.97 11.95 18.34
N THR A 42 8.35 10.92 17.56
CA THR A 42 8.84 11.04 16.18
C THR A 42 8.00 10.14 15.32
N LEU A 43 7.37 10.69 14.28
CA LEU A 43 6.63 9.92 13.30
C LEU A 43 7.61 9.22 12.35
N ASP A 44 7.20 8.08 11.78
CA ASP A 44 7.96 7.31 10.79
C ASP A 44 7.95 7.94 9.38
N SER A 45 7.21 9.05 9.19
CA SER A 45 7.27 9.91 8.01
C SER A 45 8.04 11.20 8.37
N GLU A 46 9.08 11.54 7.60
CA GLU A 46 9.86 12.77 7.80
C GLU A 46 9.01 14.04 7.63
N THR A 47 8.00 13.99 6.77
CA THR A 47 7.11 15.13 6.48
C THR A 47 5.84 15.11 7.32
N GLY A 48 5.57 14.04 8.07
CA GLY A 48 4.29 13.81 8.75
C GLY A 48 3.12 13.56 7.80
N VAL A 49 3.39 13.27 6.51
CA VAL A 49 2.37 13.03 5.48
C VAL A 49 2.37 11.55 5.10
N TYR A 50 1.17 10.98 5.03
CA TYR A 50 0.91 9.59 4.68
C TYR A 50 -0.07 9.52 3.51
N ALA A 51 0.13 8.54 2.63
CA ALA A 51 -0.84 8.20 1.59
C ALA A 51 -1.65 6.99 2.05
N ALA A 52 -2.96 7.05 1.85
CA ALA A 52 -3.88 5.95 2.09
C ALA A 52 -4.78 5.73 0.89
N LYS A 53 -5.42 4.57 0.85
CA LYS A 53 -6.44 4.23 -0.15
C LYS A 53 -7.75 3.92 0.56
N VAL A 54 -8.87 4.36 -0.02
CA VAL A 54 -10.21 4.03 0.49
C VAL A 54 -10.36 2.52 0.67
N GLY A 55 -10.83 2.10 1.83
CA GLY A 55 -11.06 0.69 2.16
C GLY A 55 -9.79 -0.14 2.46
N ARG A 56 -8.60 0.50 2.52
CA ARG A 56 -7.35 -0.16 2.91
C ARG A 56 -6.80 0.43 4.20
N ALA A 57 -6.21 -0.41 5.03
CA ALA A 57 -5.59 0.04 6.27
C ALA A 57 -4.35 0.90 5.97
N VAL A 58 -4.22 2.01 6.68
CA VAL A 58 -2.98 2.77 6.80
C VAL A 58 -2.39 2.50 8.17
N THR A 59 -1.06 2.35 8.23
CA THR A 59 -0.33 2.10 9.47
C THR A 59 0.65 3.24 9.72
N ILE A 60 0.70 3.75 10.96
CA ILE A 60 1.70 4.73 11.43
C ILE A 60 2.39 4.13 12.65
N THR A 61 3.71 4.03 12.60
CA THR A 61 4.53 3.42 13.65
C THR A 61 5.45 4.46 14.28
N PRO A 62 4.99 5.23 15.27
CA PRO A 62 5.79 6.26 15.89
C PRO A 62 6.91 5.67 16.74
N THR A 63 8.02 6.40 16.83
CA THR A 63 9.06 6.19 17.84
C THR A 63 8.82 7.18 18.99
N VAL A 64 8.84 6.67 20.22
CA VAL A 64 8.61 7.47 21.41
C VAL A 64 9.79 7.32 22.37
N GLU A 65 10.47 8.43 22.63
CA GLU A 65 11.49 8.52 23.68
C GLU A 65 10.82 8.83 25.02
N ASN A 66 11.41 8.38 26.14
CA ASN A 66 10.90 8.54 27.49
C ASN A 66 9.47 8.01 27.69
N GLU A 67 9.15 6.93 26.98
CA GLU A 67 7.81 6.32 26.96
C GLU A 67 7.34 5.95 28.38
N GLY A 68 8.15 5.17 29.11
CA GLY A 68 7.78 4.65 30.43
C GLY A 68 6.43 3.91 30.40
N GLU A 69 5.57 4.19 31.39
CA GLU A 69 4.18 3.73 31.42
C GLU A 69 3.26 4.76 30.77
N ALA A 70 3.46 5.05 29.49
CA ALA A 70 2.68 6.05 28.78
C ALA A 70 1.35 5.51 28.25
N ALA A 71 0.32 6.35 28.28
CA ALA A 71 -0.93 6.15 27.58
C ALA A 71 -0.86 6.78 26.19
N TYR A 72 -1.44 6.10 25.20
CA TYR A 72 -1.54 6.54 23.83
C TYR A 72 -2.97 6.90 23.49
N SER A 73 -3.15 7.93 22.69
CA SER A 73 -4.45 8.32 22.17
C SER A 73 -4.29 8.90 20.77
N TRP A 74 -4.98 8.29 19.80
CA TRP A 74 -5.08 8.77 18.44
C TRP A 74 -6.47 9.37 18.24
N THR A 75 -6.53 10.61 17.76
CA THR A 75 -7.79 11.33 17.54
C THR A 75 -7.93 11.76 16.10
N ILE A 76 -9.16 11.72 15.60
CA ILE A 76 -9.61 12.31 14.34
C ILE A 76 -10.79 13.20 14.71
N ASP A 77 -10.78 14.47 14.31
CA ASP A 77 -11.85 15.44 14.61
C ASP A 77 -12.24 15.44 16.10
N ASP A 78 -11.22 15.43 16.98
CA ASP A 78 -11.34 15.38 18.44
C ASP A 78 -11.96 14.06 19.03
N GLU A 79 -12.29 13.08 18.19
CA GLU A 79 -12.75 11.77 18.63
C GLU A 79 -11.57 10.78 18.75
N VAL A 80 -11.49 10.04 19.87
CA VAL A 80 -10.49 8.99 20.05
C VAL A 80 -10.87 7.78 19.21
N VAL A 81 -10.02 7.48 18.21
CA VAL A 81 -10.22 6.36 17.29
C VAL A 81 -9.34 5.15 17.62
N SER A 82 -8.24 5.35 18.36
CA SER A 82 -7.35 4.27 18.80
C SER A 82 -6.58 4.67 20.06
N THR A 83 -6.26 3.67 20.90
CA THR A 83 -5.34 3.81 22.05
C THR A 83 -4.12 2.91 21.91
N ALA A 84 -3.94 2.29 20.76
CA ALA A 84 -2.79 1.44 20.48
C ALA A 84 -1.52 2.29 20.22
N ARG A 85 -0.36 1.71 20.47
CA ARG A 85 0.94 2.33 20.19
C ARG A 85 1.13 2.57 18.69
N VAL A 86 0.71 1.63 17.88
CA VAL A 86 0.70 1.69 16.41
C VAL A 86 -0.70 2.06 15.97
N PHE A 87 -0.80 3.07 15.13
CA PHE A 87 -2.06 3.44 14.49
C PHE A 87 -2.31 2.52 13.30
N GLU A 88 -3.49 1.92 13.27
CA GLU A 88 -3.99 1.18 12.12
C GLU A 88 -5.46 1.58 11.92
N TYR A 89 -5.77 2.13 10.74
CA TYR A 89 -7.12 2.64 10.49
C TYR A 89 -7.50 2.50 9.00
N VAL A 90 -8.80 2.26 8.75
CA VAL A 90 -9.36 2.15 7.40
C VAL A 90 -10.28 3.33 7.15
N PHE A 91 -9.94 4.18 6.18
CA PHE A 91 -10.76 5.27 5.74
C PHE A 91 -11.72 4.80 4.65
N ASN A 92 -13.01 5.19 4.74
CA ASN A 92 -14.05 4.79 3.80
C ASN A 92 -14.35 5.85 2.75
N GLU A 93 -13.82 7.06 2.90
CA GLU A 93 -14.02 8.18 2.00
C GLU A 93 -12.70 8.79 1.58
N GLU A 94 -12.63 9.32 0.35
CA GLU A 94 -11.46 10.06 -0.11
C GLU A 94 -11.40 11.44 0.54
N GLY A 95 -10.21 11.97 0.70
CA GLY A 95 -10.01 13.29 1.25
C GLY A 95 -8.73 13.43 2.02
N ARG A 96 -8.60 14.59 2.65
CA ARG A 96 -7.49 14.87 3.56
C ARG A 96 -7.99 14.78 4.99
N VAL A 97 -7.33 13.96 5.80
CA VAL A 97 -7.65 13.75 7.21
C VAL A 97 -6.42 14.09 8.05
N TYR A 98 -6.64 14.72 9.18
CA TYR A 98 -5.60 14.97 10.18
C TYR A 98 -5.84 14.05 11.36
N VAL A 99 -4.75 13.37 11.78
CA VAL A 99 -4.77 12.45 12.90
C VAL A 99 -3.77 12.92 13.92
N THR A 100 -4.18 13.15 15.16
CA THR A 100 -3.30 13.57 16.23
C THR A 100 -2.97 12.41 17.16
N LEU A 101 -1.68 12.13 17.33
CA LEU A 101 -1.17 11.25 18.39
C LEU A 101 -0.83 12.08 19.61
N ARG A 102 -1.43 11.73 20.75
CA ARG A 102 -1.01 12.17 22.08
C ARG A 102 -0.43 10.98 22.84
N VAL A 103 0.75 11.19 23.41
CA VAL A 103 1.39 10.22 24.32
C VAL A 103 1.61 10.93 25.66
N GLU A 104 1.14 10.34 26.74
CA GLU A 104 1.16 10.93 28.06
C GLU A 104 1.70 9.95 29.11
N ASN A 105 2.69 10.39 29.88
CA ASN A 105 3.18 9.71 31.06
C ASN A 105 3.02 10.62 32.32
N ARG A 106 3.45 10.17 33.48
CA ARG A 106 3.34 10.96 34.73
C ARG A 106 4.11 12.30 34.71
N ALA A 107 5.09 12.47 33.80
CA ALA A 107 5.87 13.72 33.68
C ALA A 107 5.25 14.73 32.70
N GLY A 108 4.23 14.32 31.95
CA GLY A 108 3.54 15.16 30.99
C GLY A 108 3.25 14.45 29.66
N TYR A 109 2.98 15.23 28.64
CA TYR A 109 2.62 14.68 27.33
C TYR A 109 3.40 15.36 26.18
N ASP A 110 3.39 14.70 25.02
CA ASP A 110 3.73 15.22 23.72
C ASP A 110 2.64 14.92 22.72
N GLU A 111 2.49 15.75 21.69
CA GLU A 111 1.50 15.61 20.63
C GLU A 111 2.15 15.76 19.28
N LYS A 112 1.72 14.94 18.32
CA LYS A 112 2.12 15.05 16.92
C LYS A 112 0.90 14.85 16.02
N GLU A 113 0.77 15.75 15.04
CA GLU A 113 -0.21 15.66 13.98
C GLU A 113 0.37 14.95 12.74
N ALA A 114 -0.36 14.03 12.19
CA ALA A 114 -0.11 13.38 10.91
C ALA A 114 -1.20 13.78 9.92
N ARG A 115 -0.82 14.13 8.70
CA ARG A 115 -1.74 14.34 7.59
C ARG A 115 -1.85 13.06 6.77
N ILE A 116 -3.06 12.59 6.52
CA ILE A 116 -3.34 11.43 5.68
C ILE A 116 -4.10 11.89 4.44
N ASP A 117 -3.50 11.70 3.27
CA ASP A 117 -4.14 11.96 1.98
C ASP A 117 -4.76 10.63 1.50
N VAL A 118 -6.08 10.49 1.63
CA VAL A 118 -6.85 9.28 1.27
C VAL A 118 -7.30 9.40 -0.18
N ASN A 119 -6.86 8.47 -1.03
CA ASN A 119 -7.18 8.42 -2.45
C ASN A 119 -8.11 7.26 -2.78
N ARG A 120 -8.90 7.38 -3.84
CA ARG A 120 -9.70 6.27 -4.37
C ARG A 120 -8.81 5.17 -4.93
N LEU A 121 -9.32 3.95 -4.95
CA LEU A 121 -8.76 2.87 -5.74
C LEU A 121 -8.94 3.22 -7.23
N ALA A 122 -7.91 2.96 -8.02
CA ALA A 122 -7.89 3.18 -9.45
C ALA A 122 -7.44 1.88 -10.17
N PRO A 123 -8.29 0.83 -10.19
CA PRO A 123 -7.97 -0.41 -10.89
C PRO A 123 -7.83 -0.15 -12.40
N PRO A 124 -7.13 -1.01 -13.15
CA PRO A 124 -7.01 -0.90 -14.59
C PRO A 124 -8.38 -0.94 -15.29
N VAL A 125 -8.49 -0.22 -16.41
CA VAL A 125 -9.65 -0.33 -17.31
C VAL A 125 -9.13 -0.64 -18.71
N ILE A 126 -9.49 -1.84 -19.24
CA ILE A 126 -9.00 -2.33 -20.54
C ILE A 126 -10.00 -1.94 -21.62
N SER A 127 -9.53 -1.21 -22.64
CA SER A 127 -10.22 -0.96 -23.89
C SER A 127 -9.49 -1.68 -25.02
N LEU A 128 -10.17 -2.62 -25.65
CA LEU A 128 -9.68 -3.34 -26.82
C LEU A 128 -10.80 -3.39 -27.86
N ILE A 129 -10.59 -2.72 -28.98
CA ILE A 129 -11.59 -2.60 -30.04
C ILE A 129 -11.56 -3.88 -30.87
N VAL A 130 -12.56 -4.71 -30.68
CA VAL A 130 -12.77 -5.95 -31.45
C VAL A 130 -14.25 -6.07 -31.84
N PRO A 131 -14.56 -6.66 -33.01
CA PRO A 131 -15.95 -6.90 -33.38
C PRO A 131 -16.70 -7.75 -32.36
N PRO A 132 -18.00 -7.52 -32.11
CA PRO A 132 -18.79 -8.32 -31.17
C PRO A 132 -18.84 -9.82 -31.51
N THR A 133 -18.65 -10.15 -32.78
CA THR A 133 -18.63 -11.54 -33.28
C THR A 133 -17.27 -12.21 -33.20
N GLY A 134 -16.27 -11.56 -32.55
CA GLY A 134 -14.89 -12.00 -32.53
C GLY A 134 -14.04 -11.42 -33.66
N LEU A 135 -12.76 -11.67 -33.62
CA LEU A 135 -11.77 -11.22 -34.59
C LEU A 135 -11.44 -12.35 -35.56
N TYR A 136 -11.54 -12.10 -36.86
CA TYR A 136 -11.11 -13.02 -37.90
C TYR A 136 -9.68 -12.70 -38.33
N VAL A 137 -8.77 -13.66 -38.22
CA VAL A 137 -7.37 -13.54 -38.63
C VAL A 137 -7.02 -14.65 -39.64
N LEU A 138 -6.12 -14.38 -40.57
CA LEU A 138 -5.66 -15.37 -41.55
C LEU A 138 -4.58 -16.28 -40.94
N THR A 139 -4.64 -17.56 -41.29
CA THR A 139 -3.58 -18.51 -40.96
C THR A 139 -2.21 -18.02 -41.40
N GLY A 140 -1.20 -18.16 -40.52
CA GLY A 140 0.18 -17.76 -40.82
C GLY A 140 0.41 -16.23 -40.90
N ARG A 141 -0.59 -15.41 -40.56
CA ARG A 141 -0.45 -13.97 -40.49
C ARG A 141 -0.37 -13.50 -39.06
N GLU A 142 0.49 -12.53 -38.81
CA GLU A 142 0.59 -11.86 -37.53
C GLU A 142 -0.54 -10.84 -37.37
N TYR A 143 -1.08 -10.79 -36.18
CA TYR A 143 -2.03 -9.76 -35.74
C TYR A 143 -1.59 -9.22 -34.39
N THR A 144 -1.48 -7.90 -34.27
CA THR A 144 -1.07 -7.26 -33.02
C THR A 144 -2.30 -6.80 -32.23
N PHE A 145 -2.43 -7.32 -31.04
CA PHE A 145 -3.37 -6.83 -30.03
C PHE A 145 -2.67 -5.70 -29.25
N ALA A 146 -3.17 -4.49 -29.38
CA ALA A 146 -2.65 -3.29 -28.71
C ALA A 146 -3.77 -2.65 -27.86
N PRO A 147 -3.92 -3.06 -26.61
CA PRO A 147 -4.96 -2.53 -25.74
C PRO A 147 -4.62 -1.11 -25.25
N GLU A 148 -5.66 -0.27 -25.16
CA GLU A 148 -5.58 0.95 -24.38
C GLU A 148 -5.97 0.61 -22.94
N VAL A 149 -5.12 1.01 -21.98
CA VAL A 149 -5.36 0.72 -20.56
C VAL A 149 -5.28 2.01 -19.77
N GLN A 150 -6.41 2.41 -19.16
CA GLN A 150 -6.42 3.48 -18.17
C GLN A 150 -5.91 2.90 -16.84
N ASN A 151 -5.23 3.73 -16.04
CA ASN A 151 -4.58 3.32 -14.78
C ASN A 151 -3.59 2.17 -14.96
N GLY A 152 -2.97 2.08 -16.13
CA GLY A 152 -2.02 1.01 -16.50
C GLY A 152 -0.56 1.32 -16.17
N GLU A 153 -0.25 2.42 -15.48
CA GLU A 153 1.10 2.73 -15.03
C GLU A 153 1.56 1.67 -14.02
N ASN A 154 2.75 1.12 -14.25
CA ASN A 154 3.33 0.04 -13.44
C ASN A 154 2.44 -1.21 -13.31
N ALA A 155 1.46 -1.39 -14.21
CA ALA A 155 0.62 -2.56 -14.23
C ALA A 155 1.36 -3.77 -14.83
N ARG A 156 1.04 -4.96 -14.32
CA ARG A 156 1.46 -6.23 -14.90
C ARG A 156 0.44 -6.67 -15.94
N TYR A 157 0.91 -7.06 -17.12
CA TYR A 157 0.11 -7.59 -18.22
C TYR A 157 0.35 -9.08 -18.34
N GLU A 158 -0.70 -9.87 -18.62
CA GLU A 158 -0.61 -11.30 -18.85
C GLU A 158 -1.65 -11.71 -19.90
N TRP A 159 -1.15 -12.27 -21.02
CA TRP A 159 -1.98 -12.80 -22.07
C TRP A 159 -2.08 -14.32 -21.97
N TYR A 160 -3.27 -14.84 -22.05
CA TYR A 160 -3.55 -16.27 -21.96
C TYR A 160 -4.29 -16.71 -23.21
N LEU A 161 -3.92 -17.88 -23.73
CA LEU A 161 -4.57 -18.50 -24.86
C LEU A 161 -5.44 -19.65 -24.37
N ASP A 162 -6.71 -19.65 -24.79
CA ASP A 162 -7.73 -20.60 -24.35
C ASP A 162 -7.82 -20.66 -22.80
N ASP A 163 -7.98 -21.82 -22.22
CA ASP A 163 -8.07 -22.02 -20.77
C ASP A 163 -6.69 -22.21 -20.10
N SER A 164 -5.61 -21.83 -20.76
CA SER A 164 -4.28 -21.95 -20.19
C SER A 164 -4.15 -21.13 -18.90
N SER A 165 -3.49 -21.70 -17.90
CA SER A 165 -3.07 -21.01 -16.67
C SER A 165 -1.66 -20.39 -16.78
N VAL A 166 -0.95 -20.67 -17.89
CA VAL A 166 0.39 -20.12 -18.16
C VAL A 166 0.25 -19.03 -19.21
N PRO A 167 0.73 -17.80 -18.92
CA PRO A 167 0.65 -16.72 -19.88
C PRO A 167 1.54 -16.99 -21.10
N VAL A 168 1.03 -16.64 -22.29
CA VAL A 168 1.78 -16.72 -23.55
C VAL A 168 2.60 -15.45 -23.79
N SER A 169 2.29 -14.34 -23.11
CA SER A 169 3.04 -13.09 -23.13
C SER A 169 2.78 -12.28 -21.86
N THR A 170 3.77 -11.48 -21.45
CA THR A 170 3.66 -10.49 -20.36
C THR A 170 3.86 -9.06 -20.87
N GLU A 171 3.97 -8.87 -22.17
CA GLU A 171 4.07 -7.56 -22.76
C GLU A 171 2.70 -6.89 -22.87
N LYS A 172 2.66 -5.55 -22.90
CA LYS A 172 1.41 -4.82 -23.09
C LYS A 172 0.75 -5.18 -24.42
N ASP A 173 1.52 -5.16 -25.50
CA ASP A 173 1.06 -5.51 -26.82
C ASP A 173 1.41 -6.98 -27.12
N TYR A 174 0.48 -7.70 -27.70
CA TYR A 174 0.67 -9.11 -28.01
C TYR A 174 0.55 -9.39 -29.49
N ILE A 175 1.58 -10.03 -30.07
CA ILE A 175 1.59 -10.48 -31.46
C ILE A 175 1.07 -11.92 -31.52
N PHE A 176 -0.12 -12.05 -32.03
CA PHE A 176 -0.80 -13.35 -32.23
C PHE A 176 -0.54 -13.88 -33.62
N MET A 177 -0.19 -15.16 -33.74
CA MET A 177 -0.10 -15.88 -35.00
C MET A 177 -0.44 -17.35 -34.75
N ARG A 178 -1.26 -17.96 -35.65
CA ARG A 178 -1.51 -19.39 -35.70
C ARG A 178 -1.39 -19.90 -37.14
N THR A 179 -0.82 -21.08 -37.30
CA THR A 179 -0.61 -21.73 -38.62
C THR A 179 -1.72 -22.72 -38.97
N GLN A 180 -2.60 -23.03 -38.05
CA GLN A 180 -3.75 -23.92 -38.24
C GLN A 180 -5.04 -23.14 -38.05
N PRO A 181 -6.07 -23.33 -38.92
CA PRO A 181 -7.38 -22.73 -38.72
C PRO A 181 -8.06 -23.31 -37.49
N GLY A 182 -8.99 -22.55 -36.91
CA GLY A 182 -9.77 -22.94 -35.74
C GLY A 182 -10.06 -21.76 -34.83
N ASP A 183 -10.98 -21.97 -33.91
CA ASP A 183 -11.36 -20.97 -32.94
C ASP A 183 -10.46 -21.05 -31.69
N CYS A 184 -10.23 -19.90 -31.07
CA CYS A 184 -9.57 -19.81 -29.79
C CYS A 184 -10.05 -18.57 -29.03
N SER A 185 -9.79 -18.52 -27.74
CA SER A 185 -10.00 -17.34 -26.92
C SER A 185 -8.67 -16.76 -26.48
N LEU A 186 -8.56 -15.44 -26.52
CA LEU A 186 -7.42 -14.71 -26.00
C LEU A 186 -7.89 -13.86 -24.83
N ARG A 187 -7.31 -14.09 -23.64
CA ARG A 187 -7.65 -13.35 -22.43
C ARG A 187 -6.44 -12.51 -22.01
N LEU A 188 -6.67 -11.21 -21.83
CA LEU A 188 -5.75 -10.28 -21.21
C LEU A 188 -6.16 -10.04 -19.76
N THR A 189 -5.24 -10.20 -18.83
CA THR A 189 -5.34 -9.79 -17.44
C THR A 189 -4.35 -8.65 -17.20
N VAL A 190 -4.83 -7.56 -16.62
CA VAL A 190 -4.01 -6.39 -16.24
C VAL A 190 -4.19 -6.14 -14.76
N THR A 191 -3.08 -6.11 -14.01
CA THR A 191 -3.09 -5.94 -12.55
C THR A 191 -2.19 -4.79 -12.16
N ASN A 192 -2.71 -3.84 -11.37
CA ASN A 192 -1.96 -2.82 -10.66
C ASN A 192 -2.13 -2.97 -9.14
N GLU A 193 -1.58 -2.06 -8.34
CA GLU A 193 -1.72 -2.08 -6.88
C GLU A 193 -3.17 -1.97 -6.40
N ASP A 194 -4.06 -1.36 -7.19
CA ASP A 194 -5.45 -1.08 -6.82
C ASP A 194 -6.43 -2.15 -7.28
N GLY A 195 -6.03 -3.07 -8.16
CA GLY A 195 -6.88 -4.17 -8.59
C GLY A 195 -6.48 -4.82 -9.90
N THR A 196 -7.38 -5.66 -10.40
CA THR A 196 -7.21 -6.44 -11.63
C THR A 196 -8.39 -6.22 -12.56
N ALA A 197 -8.13 -6.11 -13.85
CA ALA A 197 -9.13 -6.14 -14.91
C ALA A 197 -8.83 -7.26 -15.90
N GLU A 198 -9.86 -7.81 -16.50
CA GLU A 198 -9.77 -8.86 -17.52
C GLU A 198 -10.58 -8.51 -18.77
N LYS A 199 -10.05 -8.91 -19.92
CA LYS A 199 -10.72 -8.79 -21.22
C LYS A 199 -10.48 -10.06 -22.04
N THR A 200 -11.55 -10.71 -22.47
CA THR A 200 -11.48 -11.87 -23.34
C THR A 200 -11.96 -11.52 -24.75
N VAL A 201 -11.27 -12.03 -25.74
CA VAL A 201 -11.58 -11.88 -27.18
C VAL A 201 -11.67 -13.25 -27.82
N ALA A 202 -12.76 -13.51 -28.55
CA ALA A 202 -12.85 -14.64 -29.45
C ALA A 202 -12.01 -14.37 -30.72
N VAL A 203 -11.17 -15.32 -31.12
CA VAL A 203 -10.33 -15.24 -32.32
C VAL A 203 -10.64 -16.43 -33.23
N HIS A 204 -11.07 -16.11 -34.45
CA HIS A 204 -11.39 -17.07 -35.50
C HIS A 204 -10.24 -17.09 -36.52
N VAL A 205 -9.43 -18.14 -36.47
CA VAL A 205 -8.31 -18.32 -37.43
C VAL A 205 -8.85 -19.04 -38.65
N VAL A 206 -8.76 -18.40 -39.79
CA VAL A 206 -9.37 -18.86 -41.05
C VAL A 206 -8.39 -18.80 -42.21
N ASP A 207 -8.55 -19.68 -43.19
CA ASP A 207 -7.73 -19.61 -44.41
C ASP A 207 -8.19 -18.50 -45.38
N VAL A 208 -9.48 -18.15 -45.30
CA VAL A 208 -10.11 -17.09 -46.09
C VAL A 208 -11.03 -16.27 -45.20
N ILE A 209 -10.94 -14.94 -45.27
CA ILE A 209 -11.85 -14.07 -44.52
C ILE A 209 -13.26 -14.14 -45.18
N PRO A 210 -14.31 -14.52 -44.44
CA PRO A 210 -15.66 -14.60 -44.99
C PRO A 210 -16.17 -13.19 -45.35
N VAL A 211 -16.50 -12.99 -46.61
CA VAL A 211 -17.12 -11.73 -47.09
C VAL A 211 -18.60 -11.75 -46.77
N ARG A 212 -19.06 -10.82 -45.94
CA ARG A 212 -20.49 -10.56 -45.74
C ARG A 212 -20.99 -9.52 -46.74
N ILE A 213 -21.83 -9.95 -47.66
CA ILE A 213 -22.55 -9.03 -48.50
C ILE A 213 -23.81 -8.58 -47.81
N ALA A 214 -23.87 -7.31 -47.40
CA ALA A 214 -25.12 -6.71 -46.93
C ALA A 214 -26.01 -6.47 -48.15
N PHE A 215 -27.14 -7.18 -48.31
CA PHE A 215 -28.18 -6.84 -49.25
C PHE A 215 -28.82 -5.53 -48.81
N ILE A 216 -28.62 -4.48 -49.60
CA ILE A 216 -29.43 -3.27 -49.49
C ILE A 216 -30.67 -3.54 -50.34
N PRO A 217 -31.86 -3.68 -49.78
CA PRO A 217 -33.07 -3.81 -50.57
C PRO A 217 -33.24 -2.52 -51.36
N SER A 218 -33.35 -2.65 -52.70
CA SER A 218 -33.73 -1.53 -53.58
C SER A 218 -35.16 -1.14 -53.26
N SER A 219 -35.34 0.13 -52.88
CA SER A 219 -36.67 0.78 -52.71
C SER A 219 -37.41 0.92 -54.02
#